data_fe3fc4432be64e13f08a502f25792190
#
_entry.id   fe3fc4432be64e13f08a502f25792190
#
_cell.length_a   1.000
_cell.length_b   1.000
_cell.length_c   1.000
_cell.angle_alpha   90.00
_cell.angle_beta   90.00
_cell.angle_gamma   90.00
#
_symmetry.space_group_name_H-M   'P 1'
#
loop_
_entity.id
_entity.type
_entity.pdbx_description
1 polymer ?
#
loop_
_entity_poly.entity_id
_entity_poly.type
_entity_poly.pdbx_seq_one_letter_code
_entity_poly.pdbx_strand_id
1 'polypeptide(L)'
;MATTDKDTQTKNKRWFRFLIPSLVGILIGLAGYIFYLSKAHSYLSDDPKACVNCHIMEPEYATWLHSSHGRNTVCNDCHVPHDNVFRKYYFKANDGLRHATMFTFRMEPQVIKMHSPGQKVV
;
A
#
# COMPACT_ATOMS: atom_id res chain seq x y z
N MET A 1 55.50 7.34 6.44
CA MET A 1 54.28 6.80 7.09
C MET A 1 52.98 7.52 6.69
N ALA A 2 53.01 8.58 5.86
CA ALA A 2 51.82 9.37 5.47
C ALA A 2 51.16 8.94 4.14
N THR A 3 51.77 8.07 3.35
CA THR A 3 51.25 7.64 2.05
C THR A 3 50.20 6.54 2.12
N THR A 4 50.22 5.71 3.15
CA THR A 4 49.29 4.58 3.31
C THR A 4 47.88 5.04 3.70
N ASP A 5 47.74 6.15 4.40
CA ASP A 5 46.47 6.70 4.85
C ASP A 5 45.65 7.33 3.70
N LYS A 6 46.30 8.05 2.80
CA LYS A 6 45.65 8.64 1.61
C LYS A 6 45.10 7.60 0.64
N ASP A 7 45.79 6.47 0.49
CA ASP A 7 45.37 5.39 -0.42
C ASP A 7 44.14 4.63 0.10
N THR A 8 44.08 4.44 1.42
CA THR A 8 42.94 3.82 2.09
C THR A 8 41.70 4.71 2.03
N GLN A 9 41.85 6.00 2.21
CA GLN A 9 40.79 7.02 2.11
C GLN A 9 40.21 7.09 0.69
N THR A 10 41.05 7.08 -0.33
CA THR A 10 40.61 7.15 -1.74
C THR A 10 39.89 5.85 -2.16
N LYS A 11 40.34 4.69 -1.69
CA LYS A 11 39.74 3.40 -1.95
C LYS A 11 38.35 3.27 -1.32
N ASN A 12 38.20 3.72 -0.07
CA ASN A 12 36.91 3.77 0.61
C ASN A 12 35.92 4.70 -0.10
N LYS A 13 36.36 5.89 -0.54
CA LYS A 13 35.52 6.87 -1.25
C LYS A 13 35.04 6.33 -2.61
N ARG A 14 35.86 5.55 -3.33
CA ARG A 14 35.46 4.89 -4.58
C ARG A 14 34.41 3.81 -4.34
N TRP A 15 34.53 3.02 -3.29
CA TRP A 15 33.58 1.97 -2.93
C TRP A 15 32.19 2.54 -2.60
N PHE A 16 32.13 3.61 -1.83
CA PHE A 16 30.87 4.29 -1.52
C PHE A 16 30.18 4.88 -2.76
N ARG A 17 30.92 5.28 -3.77
CA ARG A 17 30.33 5.79 -5.04
C ARG A 17 29.53 4.73 -5.80
N PHE A 18 29.85 3.48 -5.66
CA PHE A 18 29.13 2.37 -6.30
C PHE A 18 28.17 1.67 -5.35
N LEU A 19 28.51 1.51 -4.09
CA LEU A 19 27.68 0.86 -3.09
C LEU A 19 26.34 1.58 -2.86
N ILE A 20 26.39 2.89 -2.68
CA ILE A 20 25.17 3.67 -2.42
C ILE A 20 24.18 3.57 -3.59
N PRO A 21 24.55 3.88 -4.85
CA PRO A 21 23.61 3.77 -5.96
C PRO A 21 23.15 2.33 -6.21
N SER A 22 24.00 1.33 -5.99
CA SER A 22 23.59 -0.07 -6.10
C SER A 22 22.56 -0.44 -5.03
N LEU A 23 22.77 -0.03 -3.79
CA LEU A 23 21.82 -0.28 -2.70
C LEU A 23 20.48 0.43 -2.96
N VAL A 24 20.52 1.67 -3.42
CA VAL A 24 19.31 2.42 -3.80
C VAL A 24 18.60 1.72 -4.95
N GLY A 25 19.32 1.27 -5.97
CA GLY A 25 18.74 0.53 -7.09
C GLY A 25 18.06 -0.78 -6.65
N ILE A 26 18.70 -1.53 -5.76
CA ILE A 26 18.14 -2.76 -5.17
C ILE A 26 16.88 -2.44 -4.38
N LEU A 27 16.90 -1.40 -3.55
CA LEU A 27 15.73 -1.02 -2.75
C LEU A 27 14.55 -0.58 -3.62
N ILE A 28 14.80 0.21 -4.65
CA ILE A 28 13.76 0.62 -5.61
C ILE A 28 13.22 -0.60 -6.36
N GLY A 29 14.08 -1.48 -6.83
CA GLY A 29 13.67 -2.71 -7.51
C GLY A 29 12.83 -3.62 -6.62
N LEU A 30 13.24 -3.80 -5.36
CA LEU A 30 12.51 -4.59 -4.38
C LEU A 30 11.15 -3.97 -4.05
N ALA A 31 11.10 -2.66 -3.85
CA ALA A 31 9.85 -1.94 -3.61
C ALA A 31 8.88 -2.07 -4.80
N GLY A 32 9.37 -1.91 -6.02
CA GLY A 32 8.57 -2.12 -7.24
C GLY A 32 8.08 -3.56 -7.39
N TYR A 33 8.92 -4.53 -7.06
CA TYR A 33 8.55 -5.93 -7.08
C TYR A 33 7.46 -6.27 -6.05
N ILE A 34 7.60 -5.78 -4.82
CA ILE A 34 6.58 -5.93 -3.76
C ILE A 34 5.27 -5.27 -4.18
N PHE A 35 5.34 -4.06 -4.73
CA PHE A 35 4.16 -3.33 -5.25
C PHE A 35 3.43 -4.14 -6.34
N TYR A 36 4.17 -4.77 -7.24
CA TYR A 36 3.62 -5.63 -8.28
C TYR A 36 2.99 -6.90 -7.70
N LEU A 37 3.71 -7.64 -6.85
CA LEU A 37 3.23 -8.88 -6.24
C LEU A 37 1.99 -8.67 -5.36
N SER A 38 1.95 -7.59 -4.61
CA SER A 38 0.81 -7.24 -3.76
C SER A 38 -0.41 -6.76 -4.54
N LYS A 39 -0.30 -6.67 -5.89
CA LYS A 39 -1.34 -6.09 -6.76
C LYS A 39 -1.80 -4.71 -6.30
N ALA A 40 -0.90 -3.91 -5.71
CA ALA A 40 -1.22 -2.61 -5.15
C ALA A 40 -1.85 -1.66 -6.18
N HIS A 41 -1.50 -1.80 -7.46
CA HIS A 41 -2.11 -1.06 -8.56
C HIS A 41 -3.63 -1.29 -8.70
N SER A 42 -4.15 -2.46 -8.28
CA SER A 42 -5.57 -2.78 -8.37
C SER A 42 -6.44 -1.86 -7.49
N TYR A 43 -5.85 -1.31 -6.42
CA TYR A 43 -6.55 -0.38 -5.53
C TYR A 43 -6.80 1.01 -6.15
N LEU A 44 -6.17 1.30 -7.29
CA LEU A 44 -6.49 2.51 -8.06
C LEU A 44 -7.85 2.42 -8.74
N SER A 45 -8.32 1.19 -9.02
CA SER A 45 -9.65 0.95 -9.58
C SER A 45 -10.73 1.00 -8.48
N ASP A 46 -11.99 1.10 -8.89
CA ASP A 46 -13.14 1.00 -8.00
C ASP A 46 -13.76 -0.42 -8.04
N ASP A 47 -13.11 -1.38 -8.70
CA ASP A 47 -13.59 -2.76 -8.78
C ASP A 47 -13.60 -3.41 -7.39
N PRO A 48 -14.76 -3.93 -6.92
CA PRO A 48 -14.87 -4.63 -5.64
C PRO A 48 -13.90 -5.81 -5.49
N LYS A 49 -13.48 -6.42 -6.60
CA LYS A 49 -12.48 -7.51 -6.59
C LYS A 49 -11.13 -7.07 -6.06
N ALA A 50 -10.80 -5.78 -6.14
CA ALA A 50 -9.58 -5.26 -5.53
C ALA A 50 -9.54 -5.46 -4.00
N CYS A 51 -10.71 -5.38 -3.35
CA CYS A 51 -10.83 -5.58 -1.90
C CYS A 51 -10.58 -7.04 -1.49
N VAL A 52 -10.92 -8.00 -2.35
CA VAL A 52 -10.79 -9.45 -2.10
C VAL A 52 -9.36 -9.95 -2.33
N ASN A 53 -8.44 -9.12 -2.81
CA ASN A 53 -7.01 -9.47 -2.82
C ASN A 53 -6.48 -9.79 -1.42
N CYS A 54 -7.13 -9.25 -0.38
CA CYS A 54 -6.92 -9.67 1.00
C CYS A 54 -8.00 -10.69 1.38
N HIS A 55 -7.63 -11.93 1.59
CA HIS A 55 -8.55 -13.05 1.90
C HIS A 55 -9.47 -12.77 3.10
N ILE A 56 -9.03 -11.92 4.04
CA ILE A 56 -9.83 -11.54 5.21
C ILE A 56 -11.09 -10.74 4.83
N MET A 57 -11.13 -10.15 3.63
CA MET A 57 -12.28 -9.41 3.11
C MET A 57 -13.28 -10.30 2.35
N GLU A 58 -12.99 -11.59 2.23
CA GLU A 58 -13.85 -12.52 1.48
C GLU A 58 -15.27 -12.66 2.08
N PRO A 59 -15.46 -12.76 3.41
CA PRO A 59 -16.79 -12.78 4.02
C PRO A 59 -17.58 -11.50 3.76
N GLU A 60 -16.93 -10.34 3.85
CA GLU A 60 -17.56 -9.04 3.62
C GLU A 60 -17.98 -8.89 2.14
N TYR A 61 -17.14 -9.33 1.23
CA TYR A 61 -17.46 -9.36 -0.19
C TYR A 61 -18.63 -10.28 -0.50
N ALA A 62 -18.67 -11.48 0.07
CA ALA A 62 -19.77 -12.42 -0.11
C ALA A 62 -21.09 -11.84 0.41
N THR A 63 -21.06 -11.22 1.60
CA THR A 63 -22.25 -10.57 2.19
C THR A 63 -22.73 -9.42 1.31
N TRP A 64 -21.83 -8.58 0.81
CA TRP A 64 -22.18 -7.50 -0.12
C TRP A 64 -22.78 -8.04 -1.42
N LEU A 65 -22.16 -9.07 -2.02
CA LEU A 65 -22.60 -9.66 -3.29
C LEU A 65 -24.04 -10.20 -3.22
N HIS A 66 -24.44 -10.75 -2.07
CA HIS A 66 -25.79 -11.28 -1.85
C HIS A 66 -26.79 -10.23 -1.36
N SER A 67 -26.32 -9.02 -1.08
CA SER A 67 -27.19 -7.92 -0.66
C SER A 67 -27.86 -7.21 -1.84
N SER A 68 -28.88 -6.39 -1.54
CA SER A 68 -29.50 -5.51 -2.55
C SER A 68 -28.52 -4.50 -3.15
N HIS A 69 -27.43 -4.19 -2.44
CA HIS A 69 -26.38 -3.25 -2.88
C HIS A 69 -25.46 -3.86 -3.94
N GLY A 70 -25.23 -5.17 -3.93
CA GLY A 70 -24.30 -5.85 -4.84
C GLY A 70 -24.61 -5.70 -6.33
N ARG A 71 -25.84 -5.28 -6.68
CA ARG A 71 -26.24 -5.04 -8.07
C ARG A 71 -26.05 -3.59 -8.54
N ASN A 72 -26.07 -2.65 -7.60
CA ASN A 72 -26.20 -1.22 -7.93
C ASN A 72 -25.07 -0.35 -7.40
N THR A 73 -24.24 -0.86 -6.49
CA THR A 73 -23.16 -0.10 -5.86
C THR A 73 -21.88 -0.92 -5.80
N VAL A 74 -20.75 -0.23 -5.73
CA VAL A 74 -19.46 -0.83 -5.44
C VAL A 74 -19.00 -0.45 -4.02
N CYS A 75 -18.04 -1.18 -3.48
CA CYS A 75 -17.57 -0.93 -2.11
C CYS A 75 -17.11 0.52 -1.91
N ASN A 76 -16.45 1.07 -2.91
CA ASN A 76 -15.92 2.43 -2.87
C ASN A 76 -17.00 3.51 -2.81
N ASP A 77 -18.22 3.24 -3.26
CA ASP A 77 -19.32 4.21 -3.21
C ASP A 77 -19.66 4.62 -1.76
N CYS A 78 -19.46 3.70 -0.81
CA CYS A 78 -19.70 3.96 0.61
C CYS A 78 -18.41 4.16 1.41
N HIS A 79 -17.28 3.60 0.97
CA HIS A 79 -16.04 3.58 1.74
C HIS A 79 -15.02 4.66 1.33
N VAL A 80 -15.20 5.31 0.18
CA VAL A 80 -14.25 6.28 -0.36
C VAL A 80 -14.95 7.59 -0.70
N PRO A 81 -14.42 8.75 -0.34
CA PRO A 81 -15.02 10.04 -0.69
C PRO A 81 -14.95 10.30 -2.21
N HIS A 82 -16.05 10.80 -2.78
CA HIS A 82 -16.19 11.08 -4.21
C HIS A 82 -16.27 12.57 -4.56
N ASP A 83 -16.18 13.45 -3.58
CA ASP A 83 -16.31 14.89 -3.73
C ASP A 83 -15.17 15.53 -4.54
N ASN A 84 -13.96 14.98 -4.45
CA ASN A 84 -12.79 15.49 -5.15
C ASN A 84 -11.82 14.36 -5.50
N VAL A 85 -11.30 14.37 -6.73
CA VAL A 85 -10.36 13.36 -7.25
C VAL A 85 -9.09 13.27 -6.39
N PHE A 86 -8.51 14.39 -6.00
CA PHE A 86 -7.32 14.41 -5.16
C PHE A 86 -7.59 13.81 -3.79
N ARG A 87 -8.74 14.14 -3.20
CA ARG A 87 -9.17 13.60 -1.90
C ARG A 87 -9.44 12.11 -1.98
N LYS A 88 -10.07 11.64 -3.07
CA LYS A 88 -10.31 10.22 -3.35
C LYS A 88 -9.01 9.42 -3.32
N TYR A 89 -8.01 9.83 -4.11
CA TYR A 89 -6.75 9.11 -4.19
C TYR A 89 -5.87 9.26 -2.95
N TYR A 90 -5.88 10.42 -2.31
CA TYR A 90 -5.22 10.61 -1.02
C TYR A 90 -5.79 9.69 0.05
N PHE A 91 -7.13 9.59 0.12
CA PHE A 91 -7.81 8.68 1.04
C PHE A 91 -7.44 7.23 0.74
N LYS A 92 -7.51 6.78 -0.51
CA LYS A 92 -7.13 5.43 -0.94
C LYS A 92 -5.68 5.11 -0.58
N ALA A 93 -4.76 6.04 -0.81
CA ALA A 93 -3.34 5.84 -0.48
C ALA A 93 -3.13 5.70 1.03
N ASN A 94 -3.73 6.59 1.82
CA ASN A 94 -3.59 6.58 3.28
C ASN A 94 -4.23 5.33 3.91
N ASP A 95 -5.44 5.00 3.47
CA ASP A 95 -6.17 3.83 3.98
C ASP A 95 -5.49 2.53 3.53
N GLY A 96 -5.05 2.44 2.28
CA GLY A 96 -4.28 1.31 1.77
C GLY A 96 -2.96 1.11 2.52
N LEU A 97 -2.24 2.19 2.81
CA LEU A 97 -1.00 2.12 3.60
C LEU A 97 -1.28 1.65 5.04
N ARG A 98 -2.36 2.14 5.65
CA ARG A 98 -2.79 1.70 6.98
C ARG A 98 -3.11 0.20 6.98
N HIS A 99 -3.90 -0.29 6.02
CA HIS A 99 -4.21 -1.71 5.88
C HIS A 99 -2.94 -2.54 5.68
N ALA A 100 -2.06 -2.14 4.78
CA ALA A 100 -0.80 -2.83 4.54
C ALA A 100 0.06 -2.92 5.81
N THR A 101 0.12 -1.83 6.59
CA THR A 101 0.84 -1.80 7.87
C THR A 101 0.22 -2.75 8.90
N MET A 102 -1.10 -2.69 9.08
CA MET A 102 -1.82 -3.55 10.02
C MET A 102 -1.60 -5.03 9.69
N PHE A 103 -1.70 -5.39 8.41
CA PHE A 103 -1.45 -6.76 7.96
C PHE A 103 -0.01 -7.22 8.14
N THR A 104 0.96 -6.37 7.78
CA THR A 104 2.38 -6.70 7.86
C THR A 104 2.79 -6.99 9.30
N PHE A 105 2.26 -6.24 10.25
CA PHE A 105 2.58 -6.38 11.66
C PHE A 105 1.56 -7.22 12.46
N ARG A 106 0.59 -7.84 11.79
CA ARG A 106 -0.49 -8.64 12.40
C ARG A 106 -1.20 -7.90 13.53
N MET A 107 -1.54 -6.65 13.28
CA MET A 107 -2.23 -5.76 14.21
C MET A 107 -3.74 -5.67 13.90
N GLU A 108 -4.23 -6.52 13.00
CA GLU A 108 -5.65 -6.58 12.65
C GLU A 108 -6.48 -7.04 13.86
N PRO A 109 -7.62 -6.39 14.14
CA PRO A 109 -8.53 -6.83 15.17
C PRO A 109 -9.23 -8.14 14.74
N GLN A 110 -9.54 -9.01 15.69
CA GLN A 110 -10.25 -10.26 15.42
C GLN A 110 -11.63 -10.04 14.77
N VAL A 111 -12.26 -8.91 15.05
CA VAL A 111 -13.49 -8.47 14.40
C VAL A 111 -13.21 -7.20 13.65
N ILE A 112 -13.29 -7.29 12.33
CA ILE A 112 -13.13 -6.12 11.45
C ILE A 112 -14.39 -5.28 11.60
N LYS A 113 -14.22 -4.12 12.23
CA LYS A 113 -15.27 -3.10 12.30
C LYS A 113 -14.82 -1.92 11.46
N MET A 114 -15.73 -1.43 10.64
CA MET A 114 -15.54 -0.15 10.00
C MET A 114 -15.36 0.91 11.09
N HIS A 115 -14.29 1.68 11.04
CA HIS A 115 -14.23 2.90 11.82
C HIS A 115 -15.46 3.71 11.47
N SER A 116 -16.13 4.26 12.49
CA SER A 116 -17.28 5.14 12.26
C SER A 116 -16.99 5.97 11.04
N PRO A 117 -17.78 5.87 9.97
CA PRO A 117 -17.59 6.74 8.82
C PRO A 117 -17.65 8.13 9.43
N GLY A 118 -16.49 8.76 9.55
CA GLY A 118 -16.52 10.15 9.87
C GLY A 118 -17.46 10.72 8.82
N GLN A 119 -18.33 11.66 9.17
CA GLN A 119 -19.26 12.39 8.28
C GLN A 119 -18.63 12.87 6.94
N LYS A 120 -17.51 12.33 6.56
CA LYS A 120 -16.64 12.70 5.42
C LYS A 120 -16.71 11.72 4.26
N VAL A 121 -17.42 10.60 4.40
CA VAL A 121 -17.47 9.53 3.37
C VAL A 121 -18.88 9.41 2.77
N VAL A 122 -19.90 9.94 3.43
CA VAL A 122 -21.27 10.02 2.92
C VAL A 122 -21.63 11.46 2.64
#